data_cf03e257a032cc0364897df341b70185
#
_entry.id   cf03e257a032cc0364897df341b70185
#
_cell.length_a   1.000
_cell.length_b   1.000
_cell.length_c   1.000
_cell.angle_alpha   90.00
_cell.angle_beta   90.00
_cell.angle_gamma   90.00
#
_symmetry.space_group_name_H-M   'P 1'
#
loop_
_entity.id
_entity.type
_entity.pdbx_description
1 polymer ?
#
loop_
_entity_poly.entity_id
_entity_poly.type
_entity_poly.pdbx_seq_one_letter_code
_entity_poly.pdbx_strand_id
1 'polypeptide(L)'
;MPEYNIEMFPAITPKDNPFKIAEKKGIPIDLFKEGYSRIENCVSAFLSHHSLWEKCYEEKTEYQIFEHDAVCTNNIPKFIPYQGCISLGAPSYGRFETPMKIGVGPLSSKRYFPGAHAYRLKPVGAKTLLHRAKTDARPT
;
A
#
# COMPACT_ATOMS: atom_id res chain seq x y z
N MET A 1 20.74 9.07 14.64
CA MET A 1 19.58 8.56 13.85
C MET A 1 19.84 8.84 12.39
N PRO A 2 19.58 7.92 11.48
CA PRO A 2 19.60 8.28 10.07
C PRO A 2 18.52 9.32 9.83
N GLU A 3 18.88 10.44 9.20
CA GLU A 3 17.91 11.44 8.76
C GLU A 3 17.13 10.83 7.60
N TYR A 4 15.86 10.54 7.83
CA TYR A 4 14.94 10.19 6.76
C TYR A 4 14.35 11.47 6.19
N ASN A 5 14.44 11.62 4.88
CA ASN A 5 13.70 12.67 4.20
C ASN A 5 12.24 12.24 4.11
N ILE A 6 11.41 12.78 5.00
CA ILE A 6 9.98 12.47 5.05
C ILE A 6 9.23 13.53 4.26
N GLU A 7 8.55 13.09 3.21
CA GLU A 7 7.66 13.91 2.40
C GLU A 7 6.21 13.59 2.74
N MET A 8 5.42 14.61 3.03
CA MET A 8 3.97 14.46 3.22
C MET A 8 3.29 14.42 1.85
N PHE A 9 2.62 13.30 1.57
CA PHE A 9 1.87 13.14 0.33
C PHE A 9 0.40 13.48 0.56
N PRO A 10 -0.21 14.38 -0.25
CA PRO A 10 -1.62 14.74 -0.11
C PRO A 10 -2.51 13.56 -0.50
N ALA A 11 -3.24 13.03 0.46
CA ALA A 11 -4.14 11.91 0.24
C ALA A 11 -5.39 12.34 -0.53
N ILE A 12 -5.90 11.45 -1.34
CA ILE A 12 -7.23 11.58 -1.95
C ILE A 12 -8.27 11.31 -0.86
N THR A 13 -9.27 12.16 -0.78
CA THR A 13 -10.35 12.08 0.20
C THR A 13 -11.70 11.87 -0.48
N PRO A 14 -12.77 11.49 0.24
CA PRO A 14 -14.12 11.40 -0.32
C PRO A 14 -14.61 12.71 -0.97
N LYS A 15 -14.09 13.87 -0.56
CA LYS A 15 -14.41 15.18 -1.14
C LYS A 15 -13.87 15.36 -2.56
N ASP A 16 -12.87 14.61 -2.95
CA ASP A 16 -12.23 14.67 -4.26
C ASP A 16 -12.96 13.86 -5.34
N ASN A 17 -14.13 13.32 -5.04
CA ASN A 17 -14.90 12.46 -5.94
C ASN A 17 -14.11 11.23 -6.41
N PRO A 18 -13.81 10.29 -5.51
CA PRO A 18 -12.93 9.15 -5.79
C PRO A 18 -13.44 8.23 -6.90
N PHE A 19 -14.74 8.09 -7.06
CA PHE A 19 -15.32 7.25 -8.13
C PHE A 19 -15.00 7.80 -9.52
N LYS A 20 -15.05 9.12 -9.68
CA LYS A 20 -14.69 9.77 -10.95
C LYS A 20 -13.19 9.64 -11.24
N ILE A 21 -12.35 9.74 -10.22
CA ILE A 21 -10.90 9.53 -10.36
C ILE A 21 -10.63 8.09 -10.77
N ALA A 22 -11.26 7.10 -10.13
CA ALA A 22 -11.12 5.69 -10.48
C ALA A 22 -11.54 5.42 -11.92
N GLU A 23 -12.67 5.97 -12.35
CA GLU A 23 -13.14 5.86 -13.73
C GLU A 23 -12.14 6.41 -14.74
N LYS A 24 -11.61 7.61 -14.50
CA LYS A 24 -10.58 8.23 -15.36
C LYS A 24 -9.29 7.41 -15.46
N LYS A 25 -8.93 6.72 -14.38
CA LYS A 25 -7.75 5.86 -14.32
C LYS A 25 -8.01 4.45 -14.85
N GLY A 26 -9.24 4.12 -15.23
CA GLY A 26 -9.62 2.78 -15.66
C GLY A 26 -9.55 1.73 -14.55
N ILE A 27 -9.79 2.14 -13.31
CA ILE A 27 -9.75 1.27 -12.13
C ILE A 27 -11.18 0.81 -11.81
N PRO A 28 -11.48 -0.50 -11.87
CA PRO A 28 -12.79 -1.03 -11.52
C PRO A 28 -13.00 -0.95 -10.00
N ILE A 29 -14.19 -0.55 -9.58
CA ILE A 29 -14.54 -0.42 -8.15
C ILE A 29 -15.50 -1.51 -7.66
N ASP A 30 -15.79 -2.53 -8.48
CA ASP A 30 -16.79 -3.54 -8.16
C ASP A 30 -16.44 -4.35 -6.93
N LEU A 31 -15.17 -4.71 -6.76
CA LEU A 31 -14.68 -5.45 -5.59
C LEU A 31 -14.70 -4.63 -4.28
N PHE A 32 -14.82 -3.31 -4.36
CA PHE A 32 -15.00 -2.45 -3.20
C PHE A 32 -16.43 -2.46 -2.66
N LYS A 33 -17.40 -2.83 -3.50
CA LYS A 33 -18.82 -2.89 -3.11
C LYS A 33 -19.18 -4.15 -2.33
N GLU A 34 -18.32 -5.17 -2.40
CA GLU A 34 -18.53 -6.44 -1.72
C GLU A 34 -18.05 -6.38 -0.26
N GLY A 35 -18.92 -6.02 0.67
CA GLY A 35 -18.69 -6.18 2.12
C GLY A 35 -18.14 -4.96 2.87
N TYR A 36 -18.12 -3.77 2.28
CA TYR A 36 -17.63 -2.56 2.94
C TYR A 36 -18.71 -1.49 3.06
N SER A 37 -18.88 -0.94 4.27
CA SER A 37 -19.90 0.09 4.55
C SER A 37 -19.49 1.52 4.16
N ARG A 38 -18.18 1.75 3.96
CA ARG A 38 -17.62 3.07 3.60
C ARG A 38 -16.79 2.99 2.32
N ILE A 39 -17.48 2.69 1.22
CA ILE A 39 -16.85 2.47 -0.10
C ILE A 39 -16.02 3.68 -0.54
N GLU A 40 -16.54 4.90 -0.37
CA GLU A 40 -15.82 6.12 -0.74
C GLU A 40 -14.48 6.26 -0.02
N ASN A 41 -14.44 5.96 1.27
CA ASN A 41 -13.19 5.99 2.04
C ASN A 41 -12.21 4.92 1.56
N CYS A 42 -12.70 3.71 1.30
CA CYS A 42 -11.85 2.61 0.81
C CYS A 42 -11.28 2.92 -0.58
N VAL A 43 -12.08 3.45 -1.48
CA VAL A 43 -11.64 3.87 -2.82
C VAL A 43 -10.65 5.03 -2.72
N SER A 44 -10.90 6.02 -1.86
CA SER A 44 -9.98 7.15 -1.63
C SER A 44 -8.63 6.68 -1.11
N ALA A 45 -8.61 5.78 -0.13
CA ALA A 45 -7.37 5.22 0.41
C ALA A 45 -6.60 4.45 -0.68
N PHE A 46 -7.28 3.58 -1.43
CA PHE A 46 -6.68 2.87 -2.55
C PHE A 46 -6.07 3.81 -3.60
N LEU A 47 -6.79 4.85 -3.99
CA LEU A 47 -6.33 5.82 -4.99
C LEU A 47 -5.13 6.64 -4.49
N SER A 48 -5.05 6.90 -3.18
CA SER A 48 -3.88 7.56 -2.58
C SER A 48 -2.64 6.69 -2.73
N HIS A 49 -2.73 5.40 -2.39
CA HIS A 49 -1.65 4.45 -2.62
C HIS A 49 -1.33 4.27 -4.10
N HIS A 50 -2.34 4.17 -4.95
CA HIS A 50 -2.17 4.08 -6.41
C HIS A 50 -1.37 5.26 -6.97
N SER A 51 -1.64 6.47 -6.50
CA SER A 51 -0.89 7.67 -6.91
C SER A 51 0.58 7.62 -6.47
N LEU A 52 0.87 7.05 -5.30
CA LEU A 52 2.24 6.81 -4.86
C LEU A 52 2.94 5.73 -5.69
N TRP A 53 2.22 4.71 -6.15
CA TRP A 53 2.78 3.70 -7.07
C TRP A 53 3.12 4.32 -8.43
N GLU A 54 2.23 5.18 -8.95
CA GLU A 54 2.52 5.95 -10.19
C GLU A 54 3.80 6.78 -10.03
N LYS A 55 3.89 7.54 -8.94
CA LYS A 55 5.07 8.37 -8.65
C LYS A 55 6.35 7.53 -8.52
N CYS A 56 6.30 6.42 -7.80
CA CYS A 56 7.42 5.50 -7.66
C CYS A 56 7.91 4.96 -9.04
N TYR A 57 6.97 4.58 -9.88
CA TYR A 57 7.27 4.06 -11.22
C TYR A 57 7.83 5.13 -12.16
N GLU A 58 7.26 6.33 -12.16
CA GLU A 58 7.68 7.45 -12.99
C GLU A 58 9.06 7.98 -12.60
N GLU A 59 9.30 8.16 -11.32
CA GLU A 59 10.59 8.63 -10.78
C GLU A 59 11.67 7.56 -10.76
N LYS A 60 11.33 6.29 -10.99
CA LYS A 60 12.25 5.13 -10.94
C LYS A 60 13.04 5.05 -9.64
N THR A 61 12.37 5.38 -8.54
CA THR A 61 12.96 5.46 -7.20
C THR A 61 12.21 4.57 -6.22
N GLU A 62 12.95 3.86 -5.36
CA GLU A 62 12.37 3.10 -4.25
C GLU A 62 11.71 4.04 -3.25
N TYR A 63 10.48 3.72 -2.85
CA TYR A 63 9.75 4.43 -1.82
C TYR A 63 9.54 3.58 -0.58
N GLN A 64 9.62 4.23 0.56
CA GLN A 64 9.15 3.71 1.83
C GLN A 64 7.90 4.50 2.22
N ILE A 65 6.77 3.83 2.20
CA ILE A 65 5.44 4.43 2.35
C ILE A 65 4.90 4.09 3.74
N PHE A 66 4.39 5.11 4.42
CA PHE A 66 3.73 4.98 5.71
C PHE A 66 2.34 5.60 5.66
N GLU A 67 1.37 4.94 6.24
CA GLU A 67 0.09 5.57 6.59
C GLU A 67 0.26 6.48 7.81
N HIS A 68 -0.61 7.47 7.94
CA HIS A 68 -0.52 8.49 8.99
C HIS A 68 -0.64 7.95 10.42
N ASP A 69 -1.23 6.78 10.58
CA ASP A 69 -1.43 6.07 11.85
C ASP A 69 -0.42 4.95 12.09
N ALA A 70 0.57 4.81 11.21
CA ALA A 70 1.64 3.84 11.38
C ALA A 70 2.52 4.22 12.56
N VAL A 71 2.77 3.27 13.46
CA VAL A 71 3.64 3.43 14.62
C VAL A 71 4.90 2.60 14.44
N CYS A 72 6.05 3.27 14.41
CA CYS A 72 7.34 2.60 14.34
C CYS A 72 7.74 2.11 15.74
N THR A 73 7.78 0.81 15.92
CA THR A 73 8.16 0.17 17.20
C THR A 73 9.64 -0.19 17.26
N ASN A 74 10.29 -0.31 16.12
CA ASN A 74 11.70 -0.67 16.02
C ASN A 74 12.37 0.10 14.87
N ASN A 75 13.71 0.09 14.85
CA ASN A 75 14.47 0.63 13.75
C ASN A 75 14.22 -0.19 12.47
N ILE A 76 13.93 0.50 11.38
CA ILE A 76 13.76 -0.14 10.07
C ILE A 76 15.16 -0.37 9.48
N PRO A 77 15.51 -1.62 9.12
CA PRO A 77 16.79 -1.88 8.48
C PRO A 77 16.99 -1.06 7.22
N LYS A 78 18.16 -0.46 7.06
CA LYS A 78 18.49 0.31 5.86
C LYS A 78 18.44 -0.55 4.61
N PHE A 79 18.93 -1.76 4.70
CA PHE A 79 18.95 -2.73 3.62
C PHE A 79 18.07 -3.93 3.95
N ILE A 80 17.12 -4.23 3.07
CA ILE A 80 16.27 -5.41 3.13
C ILE A 80 16.25 -6.04 1.74
N PRO A 81 16.60 -7.33 1.60
CA PRO A 81 16.53 -8.00 0.30
C PRO A 81 15.07 -8.28 -0.08
N TYR A 82 14.59 -7.68 -1.16
CA TYR A 82 13.27 -7.94 -1.74
C TYR A 82 13.23 -7.54 -3.21
N GLN A 83 12.28 -8.04 -3.99
CA GLN A 83 12.20 -7.78 -5.42
C GLN A 83 11.32 -6.59 -5.78
N GLY A 84 10.07 -6.58 -5.36
CA GLY A 84 9.10 -5.57 -5.79
C GLY A 84 8.46 -4.78 -4.65
N CYS A 85 7.88 -5.48 -3.70
CA CYS A 85 7.21 -4.89 -2.54
C CYS A 85 7.44 -5.74 -1.31
N ILE A 86 7.66 -5.09 -0.16
CA ILE A 86 7.78 -5.75 1.13
C ILE A 86 7.01 -4.99 2.20
N SER A 87 6.17 -5.71 2.95
CA SER A 87 5.52 -5.14 4.12
C SER A 87 6.51 -4.95 5.27
N LEU A 88 6.45 -3.81 5.93
CA LEU A 88 7.27 -3.47 7.11
C LEU A 88 6.48 -3.56 8.41
N GLY A 89 5.17 -3.78 8.33
CA GLY A 89 4.29 -3.74 9.47
C GLY A 89 3.66 -5.08 9.82
N ALA A 90 3.22 -5.18 11.07
CA ALA A 90 2.29 -6.20 11.52
C ALA A 90 0.96 -5.50 11.85
N PRO A 91 -0.17 -5.99 11.34
CA PRO A 91 -1.46 -5.41 11.69
C PRO A 91 -1.75 -5.62 13.18
N SER A 92 -2.30 -4.60 13.82
CA SER A 92 -2.71 -4.66 15.23
C SER A 92 -4.07 -5.33 15.45
N TYR A 93 -4.73 -5.72 14.39
CA TYR A 93 -6.08 -6.31 14.41
C TYR A 93 -6.17 -7.52 13.48
N GLY A 94 -7.11 -8.38 13.79
CA GLY A 94 -7.37 -9.59 13.01
C GLY A 94 -6.55 -10.80 13.46
N ARG A 95 -6.91 -11.97 12.93
CA ARG A 95 -6.18 -13.22 13.16
C ARG A 95 -5.18 -13.42 12.04
N PHE A 96 -3.94 -13.03 12.28
CA PHE A 96 -2.85 -13.25 11.35
C PHE A 96 -1.77 -14.09 12.01
N GLU A 97 -1.30 -15.06 11.29
CA GLU A 97 -0.07 -15.76 11.65
C GLU A 97 1.09 -14.85 11.22
N THR A 98 1.57 -14.04 12.16
CA THR A 98 2.83 -13.33 11.97
C THR A 98 3.97 -14.32 12.20
N PRO A 99 5.01 -14.30 11.35
CA PRO A 99 6.20 -15.09 11.62
C PRO A 99 6.77 -14.72 12.99
N MET A 100 6.98 -15.72 13.84
CA MET A 100 7.55 -15.52 15.19
C MET A 100 9.01 -15.08 15.16
N LYS A 101 9.66 -15.10 14.00
CA LYS A 101 11.07 -14.73 13.82
C LYS A 101 11.17 -13.40 13.07
N ILE A 102 12.02 -12.52 13.57
CA ILE A 102 12.43 -11.33 12.85
C ILE A 102 13.17 -11.78 11.59
N GLY A 103 12.72 -11.32 10.43
CA GLY A 103 13.34 -11.64 9.16
C GLY A 103 12.43 -11.39 7.98
N VAL A 104 12.93 -11.65 6.80
CA VAL A 104 12.17 -11.58 5.55
C VAL A 104 11.71 -12.98 5.20
N GLY A 105 10.41 -13.14 5.01
CA GLY A 105 9.81 -14.42 4.65
C GLY A 105 8.72 -14.26 3.60
N PRO A 106 8.33 -15.34 2.92
CA PRO A 106 7.23 -15.31 2.00
C PRO A 106 5.91 -15.11 2.74
N LEU A 107 4.96 -14.46 2.07
CA LEU A 107 3.59 -14.36 2.55
C LEU A 107 2.86 -15.68 2.32
N SER A 108 2.84 -16.54 3.34
CA SER A 108 2.35 -17.92 3.21
C SER A 108 0.93 -18.15 3.75
N SER A 109 0.46 -17.29 4.67
CA SER A 109 -0.80 -17.53 5.38
C SER A 109 -2.04 -17.03 4.65
N LYS A 110 -1.90 -16.06 3.73
CA LYS A 110 -3.00 -15.50 2.93
C LYS A 110 -2.49 -14.95 1.60
N ARG A 111 -3.42 -14.79 0.63
CA ARG A 111 -3.10 -14.20 -0.67
C ARG A 111 -2.71 -12.72 -0.61
N TYR A 112 -3.00 -12.04 0.47
CA TYR A 112 -2.65 -10.65 0.71
C TYR A 112 -2.36 -10.42 2.19
N PHE A 113 -1.50 -9.47 2.47
CA PHE A 113 -1.24 -9.01 3.83
C PHE A 113 -2.18 -7.83 4.10
N PRO A 114 -3.06 -7.91 5.08
CA PRO A 114 -3.99 -6.81 5.36
C PRO A 114 -3.28 -5.65 6.02
N GLY A 115 -3.69 -4.45 5.61
CA GLY A 115 -3.16 -3.20 6.11
C GLY A 115 -1.90 -2.75 5.37
N ALA A 116 -1.99 -1.59 4.77
CA ALA A 116 -0.89 -0.93 4.07
C ALA A 116 -0.15 0.06 4.97
N HIS A 117 -0.05 -0.23 6.28
CA HIS A 117 0.49 0.70 7.27
C HIS A 117 1.89 1.17 6.98
N ALA A 118 2.75 0.24 6.52
CA ALA A 118 4.12 0.55 6.13
C ALA A 118 4.65 -0.51 5.18
N TYR A 119 5.24 -0.06 4.07
CA TYR A 119 5.87 -0.96 3.10
C TYR A 119 6.93 -0.24 2.28
N ARG A 120 7.86 -1.01 1.72
CA ARG A 120 8.79 -0.53 0.70
C ARG A 120 8.35 -1.00 -0.67
N LEU A 121 8.55 -0.16 -1.65
CA LEU A 121 8.12 -0.39 -3.02
C LEU A 121 9.23 0.01 -3.98
N LYS A 122 9.64 -0.93 -4.83
CA LYS A 122 10.53 -0.67 -5.97
C LYS A 122 9.72 -0.38 -7.23
N PRO A 123 10.28 0.31 -8.22
CA PRO A 123 9.59 0.59 -9.48
C PRO A 123 9.02 -0.63 -10.19
N VAL A 124 9.70 -1.78 -10.14
CA VAL A 124 9.18 -3.04 -10.71
C VAL A 124 7.94 -3.54 -9.97
N GLY A 125 7.89 -3.39 -8.65
CA GLY A 125 6.71 -3.69 -7.84
C GLY A 125 5.56 -2.72 -8.13
N ALA A 126 5.87 -1.43 -8.24
CA ALA A 126 4.90 -0.40 -8.62
C ALA A 126 4.25 -0.71 -9.97
N LYS A 127 5.04 -1.07 -10.97
CA LYS A 127 4.54 -1.48 -12.30
C LYS A 127 3.55 -2.64 -12.20
N THR A 128 3.87 -3.65 -11.42
CA THR A 128 3.01 -4.83 -11.20
C THR A 128 1.69 -4.43 -10.52
N LEU A 129 1.75 -3.61 -9.47
CA LEU A 129 0.56 -3.13 -8.76
C LEU A 129 -0.33 -2.28 -9.66
N LEU A 130 0.24 -1.37 -10.43
CA LEU A 130 -0.49 -0.54 -11.39
C LEU A 130 -1.19 -1.37 -12.47
N HIS A 131 -0.52 -2.41 -12.97
CA HIS A 131 -1.13 -3.33 -13.94
C HIS A 131 -2.29 -4.11 -13.31
N ARG A 132 -2.12 -4.63 -12.11
CA ARG A 132 -3.16 -5.35 -11.36
C ARG A 132 -4.35 -4.47 -10.99
N ALA A 133 -4.13 -3.21 -10.69
CA ALA A 133 -5.19 -2.27 -10.35
C ALA A 133 -6.25 -2.12 -11.45
N LYS A 134 -5.91 -2.38 -12.70
CA LYS A 134 -6.84 -2.30 -13.84
C LYS A 134 -7.86 -3.44 -13.89
N THR A 135 -7.58 -4.55 -13.22
CA THR A 135 -8.41 -5.76 -13.27
C THR A 135 -8.84 -6.27 -11.90
N ASP A 136 -8.07 -6.01 -10.86
CA ASP A 136 -8.24 -6.61 -9.53
C ASP A 136 -7.98 -5.58 -8.42
N ALA A 137 -8.56 -4.39 -8.55
CA ALA A 137 -8.49 -3.35 -7.53
C ALA A 137 -9.33 -3.74 -6.31
N ARG A 138 -8.69 -3.73 -5.13
CA ARG A 138 -9.30 -4.12 -3.85
C ARG A 138 -8.95 -3.12 -2.75
N PRO A 139 -9.74 -3.03 -1.68
CA PRO A 139 -9.38 -2.22 -0.51
C PRO A 139 -8.00 -2.60 0.05
N THR A 140 -7.27 -1.59 0.45
CA THR A 140 -5.95 -1.74 1.09
C THR A 140 -6.06 -2.08 2.57
#